data_c02744dbb3ae1ca2dc5f5aee2ab6208f
#
_entry.id   c02744dbb3ae1ca2dc5f5aee2ab6208f
#
_cell.length_a   1.000
_cell.length_b   1.000
_cell.length_c   1.000
_cell.angle_alpha   90.00
_cell.angle_beta   90.00
_cell.angle_gamma   90.00
#
_symmetry.space_group_name_H-M   'P 1'
#
loop_
_entity.id
_entity.type
_entity.pdbx_description
1 polymer ?
#
loop_
_entity_poly.entity_id
_entity_poly.type
_entity_poly.pdbx_seq_one_letter_code
_entity_poly.pdbx_strand_id
1 'polypeptide(L)'
;MLAAAALAAFPASQNVDLQWAALAFAISAVLVFAVGLAARSPGALGIGLALLGADYAVLFVAEGGALDQFTPAYAAGFILVAELGFWSIESRIPAWSEPAVAEWRLARIAGTCIGAAVLAALALVAAAAATGTGGLALESLGVVAVLGSLVLITVLVGRWAVDE
;
A
#
# COMPACT_ATOMS: atom_id res chain seq x y z
N MET A 1 -0.60 -1.02 14.32
CA MET A 1 -1.65 -0.01 14.59
C MET A 1 -1.16 1.43 14.41
N LEU A 2 -0.10 1.89 15.11
CA LEU A 2 0.38 3.28 14.99
C LEU A 2 0.73 3.68 13.55
N ALA A 3 1.42 2.81 12.81
CA ALA A 3 1.76 3.07 11.41
C ALA A 3 0.52 3.20 10.51
N ALA A 4 -0.50 2.36 10.69
CA ALA A 4 -1.76 2.45 9.95
C ALA A 4 -2.52 3.75 10.26
N ALA A 5 -2.55 4.15 11.53
CA ALA A 5 -3.17 5.41 11.95
C ALA A 5 -2.42 6.63 11.40
N ALA A 6 -1.08 6.59 11.39
CA ALA A 6 -0.28 7.66 10.82
C ALA A 6 -0.51 7.80 9.30
N LEU A 7 -0.60 6.66 8.59
CA LEU A 7 -0.88 6.64 7.16
C LEU A 7 -2.27 7.21 6.85
N ALA A 8 -3.29 6.81 7.61
CA ALA A 8 -4.66 7.28 7.46
C ALA A 8 -4.82 8.79 7.84
N ALA A 9 -3.99 9.30 8.77
CA ALA A 9 -4.03 10.69 9.15
C ALA A 9 -3.43 11.62 8.09
N PHE A 10 -2.58 11.14 7.20
CA PHE A 10 -1.90 11.97 6.21
C PHE A 10 -2.89 12.61 5.21
N PRO A 11 -3.77 11.86 4.49
CA PRO A 11 -4.76 12.47 3.62
C PRO A 11 -5.74 13.38 4.37
N ALA A 12 -6.15 12.98 5.58
CA ALA A 12 -7.09 13.74 6.39
C ALA A 12 -6.51 15.08 6.90
N SER A 13 -5.17 15.22 6.94
CA SER A 13 -4.50 16.47 7.35
C SER A 13 -4.42 17.52 6.24
N GLN A 14 -4.67 17.12 5.00
CA GLN A 14 -4.68 18.03 3.86
C GLN A 14 -6.03 18.76 3.79
N ASN A 15 -5.98 20.10 3.59
CA ASN A 15 -7.19 20.93 3.46
C ASN A 15 -7.76 20.79 2.05
N VAL A 16 -8.51 19.72 1.81
CA VAL A 16 -9.17 19.45 0.52
C VAL A 16 -10.69 19.48 0.66
N ASP A 17 -11.39 19.81 -0.44
CA ASP A 17 -12.86 19.89 -0.46
C ASP A 17 -13.55 18.57 -0.08
N LEU A 18 -12.84 17.43 -0.23
CA LEU A 18 -13.31 16.08 0.12
C LEU A 18 -12.85 15.59 1.49
N GLN A 19 -12.45 16.49 2.41
CA GLN A 19 -11.90 16.15 3.73
C GLN A 19 -12.80 15.19 4.52
N TRP A 20 -14.14 15.35 4.47
CA TRP A 20 -15.06 14.45 5.16
C TRP A 20 -15.05 13.03 4.60
N ALA A 21 -14.89 12.88 3.28
CA ALA A 21 -14.77 11.57 2.65
C ALA A 21 -13.43 10.90 3.05
N ALA A 22 -12.33 11.63 3.00
CA ALA A 22 -11.02 11.16 3.46
C ALA A 22 -11.08 10.71 4.92
N LEU A 23 -11.65 11.51 5.82
CA LEU A 23 -11.84 11.14 7.23
C LEU A 23 -12.67 9.87 7.41
N ALA A 24 -13.75 9.72 6.64
CA ALA A 24 -14.59 8.52 6.70
C ALA A 24 -13.82 7.26 6.26
N PHE A 25 -13.05 7.35 5.18
CA PHE A 25 -12.19 6.25 4.73
C PHE A 25 -11.07 5.95 5.73
N ALA A 26 -10.40 6.98 6.25
CA ALA A 26 -9.34 6.84 7.25
C ALA A 26 -9.83 6.13 8.52
N ILE A 27 -10.96 6.58 9.09
CA ILE A 27 -11.54 5.97 10.28
C ILE A 27 -11.97 4.54 10.00
N SER A 28 -12.67 4.30 8.88
CA SER A 28 -13.13 2.98 8.49
C SER A 28 -11.96 2.02 8.26
N ALA A 29 -10.91 2.48 7.59
CA ALA A 29 -9.70 1.70 7.34
C ALA A 29 -9.03 1.26 8.65
N VAL A 30 -8.82 2.20 9.57
CA VAL A 30 -8.19 1.90 10.88
C VAL A 30 -9.05 0.95 11.71
N LEU A 31 -10.37 1.14 11.73
CA LEU A 31 -11.28 0.25 12.46
C LEU A 31 -11.30 -1.16 11.89
N VAL A 32 -11.46 -1.30 10.56
CA VAL A 32 -11.47 -2.61 9.91
C VAL A 32 -10.11 -3.29 10.05
N PHE A 33 -9.02 -2.55 9.93
CA PHE A 33 -7.68 -3.08 10.15
C PHE A 33 -7.49 -3.55 11.60
N ALA A 34 -7.98 -2.80 12.59
CA ALA A 34 -7.95 -3.19 14.00
C ALA A 34 -8.75 -4.45 14.27
N VAL A 35 -9.95 -4.56 13.70
CA VAL A 35 -10.79 -5.77 13.80
C VAL A 35 -10.08 -6.95 13.14
N GLY A 36 -9.46 -6.74 11.98
CA GLY A 36 -8.69 -7.76 11.27
C GLY A 36 -7.55 -8.32 12.12
N LEU A 37 -6.80 -7.45 12.81
CA LEU A 37 -5.76 -7.84 13.74
C LEU A 37 -6.32 -8.60 14.95
N ALA A 38 -7.39 -8.09 15.58
CA ALA A 38 -7.98 -8.69 16.76
C ALA A 38 -8.61 -10.06 16.46
N ALA A 39 -9.30 -10.18 15.33
CA ALA A 39 -9.92 -11.41 14.86
C ALA A 39 -8.96 -12.37 14.14
N ARG A 40 -7.70 -11.96 13.93
CA ARG A 40 -6.69 -12.69 13.14
C ARG A 40 -7.22 -13.09 11.75
N SER A 41 -7.99 -12.20 11.14
CA SER A 41 -8.64 -12.44 9.85
C SER A 41 -7.85 -11.78 8.71
N PRO A 42 -7.22 -12.55 7.82
CA PRO A 42 -6.49 -12.00 6.68
C PRO A 42 -7.40 -11.23 5.71
N GLY A 43 -8.66 -11.67 5.56
CA GLY A 43 -9.64 -10.98 4.74
C GLY A 43 -9.98 -9.58 5.27
N ALA A 44 -10.21 -9.44 6.57
CA ALA A 44 -10.46 -8.14 7.19
C ALA A 44 -9.24 -7.21 7.10
N LEU A 45 -8.02 -7.74 7.25
CA LEU A 45 -6.79 -6.97 7.01
C LEU A 45 -6.70 -6.47 5.57
N GLY A 46 -7.01 -7.33 4.59
CA GLY A 46 -7.04 -6.95 3.18
C GLY A 46 -8.04 -5.84 2.89
N ILE A 47 -9.24 -5.91 3.47
CA ILE A 47 -10.26 -4.85 3.35
C ILE A 47 -9.76 -3.55 4.00
N GLY A 48 -9.16 -3.62 5.20
CA GLY A 48 -8.58 -2.44 5.86
C GLY A 48 -7.49 -1.77 5.02
N LEU A 49 -6.63 -2.56 4.38
CA LEU A 49 -5.62 -2.06 3.45
C LEU A 49 -6.26 -1.44 2.20
N ALA A 50 -7.29 -2.06 1.62
CA ALA A 50 -8.00 -1.50 0.48
C ALA A 50 -8.63 -0.15 0.81
N LEU A 51 -9.20 0.01 2.02
CA LEU A 51 -9.73 1.28 2.49
C LEU A 51 -8.65 2.34 2.69
N LEU A 52 -7.45 1.97 3.17
CA LEU A 52 -6.29 2.88 3.24
C LEU A 52 -5.85 3.35 1.85
N GLY A 53 -5.85 2.45 0.86
CA GLY A 53 -5.58 2.81 -0.53
C GLY A 53 -6.65 3.74 -1.11
N ALA A 54 -7.92 3.49 -0.80
CA ALA A 54 -9.03 4.34 -1.23
C ALA A 54 -8.95 5.75 -0.60
N ASP A 55 -8.53 5.86 0.66
CA ASP A 55 -8.29 7.13 1.34
C ASP A 55 -7.26 8.00 0.58
N TYR A 56 -6.14 7.39 0.18
CA TYR A 56 -5.15 8.08 -0.66
C TYR A 56 -5.68 8.41 -2.06
N ALA A 57 -6.50 7.53 -2.64
CA ALA A 57 -7.11 7.80 -3.95
C ALA A 57 -8.08 9.01 -3.91
N VAL A 58 -8.79 9.20 -2.80
CA VAL A 58 -9.64 10.40 -2.58
C VAL A 58 -8.79 11.66 -2.58
N LEU A 59 -7.65 11.66 -1.87
CA LEU A 59 -6.70 12.78 -1.89
C LEU A 59 -6.20 13.06 -3.31
N PHE A 60 -5.76 12.02 -4.02
CA PHE A 60 -5.26 12.13 -5.39
C PHE A 60 -6.30 12.76 -6.34
N VAL A 61 -7.57 12.35 -6.23
CA VAL A 61 -8.66 12.93 -7.04
C VAL A 61 -8.95 14.37 -6.63
N ALA A 62 -8.93 14.67 -5.33
CA ALA A 62 -9.19 16.03 -4.81
C ALA A 62 -8.11 17.03 -5.25
N GLU A 63 -6.88 16.59 -5.41
CA GLU A 63 -5.75 17.40 -5.92
C GLU A 63 -5.67 17.47 -7.46
N GLY A 64 -6.73 17.02 -8.16
CA GLY A 64 -6.78 17.05 -9.61
C GLY A 64 -5.85 16.06 -10.32
N GLY A 65 -5.49 14.97 -9.65
CA GLY A 65 -4.63 13.92 -10.20
C GLY A 65 -3.13 14.23 -10.14
N ALA A 66 -2.73 15.28 -9.43
CA ALA A 66 -1.31 15.59 -9.22
C ALA A 66 -0.70 14.61 -8.20
N LEU A 67 0.41 13.97 -8.57
CA LEU A 67 1.17 13.15 -7.63
C LEU A 67 1.96 14.07 -6.70
N ASP A 68 1.73 13.92 -5.39
CA ASP A 68 2.46 14.66 -4.36
C ASP A 68 3.88 14.10 -4.17
N GLN A 69 4.80 14.95 -3.75
CA GLN A 69 6.17 14.58 -3.38
C GLN A 69 6.25 13.51 -2.27
N PHE A 70 5.19 13.36 -1.47
CA PHE A 70 5.08 12.35 -0.42
C PHE A 70 4.60 10.98 -0.90
N THR A 71 4.19 10.85 -2.18
CA THR A 71 3.73 9.57 -2.76
C THR A 71 4.70 8.40 -2.51
N PRO A 72 6.03 8.55 -2.66
CA PRO A 72 6.97 7.47 -2.38
C PRO A 72 6.99 7.04 -0.91
N ALA A 73 6.87 8.00 0.01
CA ALA A 73 6.82 7.72 1.45
C ALA A 73 5.50 6.99 1.81
N TYR A 74 4.39 7.42 1.20
CA TYR A 74 3.09 6.77 1.39
C TYR A 74 3.12 5.33 0.86
N ALA A 75 3.68 5.09 -0.32
CA ALA A 75 3.81 3.76 -0.89
C ALA A 75 4.64 2.82 -0.01
N ALA A 76 5.79 3.28 0.49
CA ALA A 76 6.62 2.53 1.41
C ALA A 76 5.89 2.22 2.73
N GLY A 77 5.20 3.21 3.30
CA GLY A 77 4.40 3.07 4.50
C GLY A 77 3.24 2.08 4.33
N PHE A 78 2.58 2.11 3.18
CA PHE A 78 1.50 1.18 2.85
C PHE A 78 1.98 -0.28 2.85
N ILE A 79 3.12 -0.56 2.17
CA ILE A 79 3.73 -1.88 2.17
C ILE A 79 4.17 -2.29 3.58
N LEU A 80 4.76 -1.36 4.35
CA LEU A 80 5.14 -1.63 5.73
C LEU A 80 3.95 -2.04 6.60
N VAL A 81 2.83 -1.31 6.51
CA VAL A 81 1.59 -1.63 7.23
C VAL A 81 1.04 -2.99 6.82
N ALA A 82 1.04 -3.30 5.52
CA ALA A 82 0.61 -4.58 5.00
C ALA A 82 1.47 -5.73 5.55
N GLU A 83 2.76 -5.66 5.39
CA GLU A 83 3.70 -6.70 5.84
C GLU A 83 3.63 -6.93 7.35
N LEU A 84 3.65 -5.86 8.16
CA LEU A 84 3.53 -5.95 9.61
C LEU A 84 2.15 -6.46 10.06
N GLY A 85 1.08 -6.08 9.34
CA GLY A 85 -0.27 -6.54 9.59
C GLY A 85 -0.38 -8.05 9.40
N PHE A 86 0.03 -8.55 8.24
CA PHE A 86 0.01 -9.98 7.96
C PHE A 86 0.97 -10.77 8.86
N TRP A 87 2.15 -10.22 9.14
CA TRP A 87 3.09 -10.85 10.08
C TRP A 87 2.47 -11.02 11.47
N SER A 88 1.73 -10.02 11.95
CA SER A 88 1.15 -10.06 13.31
C SER A 88 0.08 -11.13 13.50
N ILE A 89 -0.59 -11.58 12.42
CA ILE A 89 -1.59 -12.66 12.47
C ILE A 89 -1.02 -14.04 12.17
N GLU A 90 0.22 -14.12 11.67
CA GLU A 90 0.89 -15.37 11.36
C GLU A 90 1.32 -16.08 12.66
N SER A 91 0.45 -16.97 13.16
CA SER A 91 0.61 -17.66 14.45
C SER A 91 1.64 -18.79 14.46
N ARG A 92 2.34 -19.03 13.35
CA ARG A 92 3.22 -20.21 13.17
C ARG A 92 4.70 -19.97 13.47
N ILE A 93 5.09 -18.79 13.92
CA ILE A 93 6.49 -18.56 14.30
C ILE A 93 6.63 -18.99 15.76
N PRO A 94 7.35 -20.09 16.05
CA PRO A 94 7.64 -20.47 17.43
C PRO A 94 8.40 -19.33 18.11
N ALA A 95 8.10 -19.07 19.40
CA ALA A 95 8.75 -18.02 20.20
C ALA A 95 10.29 -18.18 20.30
N TRP A 96 10.85 -19.25 19.78
CA TRP A 96 12.25 -19.69 19.74
C TRP A 96 12.83 -19.76 18.34
N SER A 97 12.18 -19.13 17.33
CA SER A 97 12.77 -19.04 15.99
C SER A 97 14.13 -18.34 16.09
N GLU A 98 15.12 -18.89 15.40
CA GLU A 98 16.48 -18.38 15.39
C GLU A 98 16.50 -16.89 15.03
N PRO A 99 17.33 -16.06 15.67
CA PRO A 99 17.45 -14.62 15.37
C PRO A 99 17.64 -14.33 13.87
N ALA A 100 18.34 -15.23 13.17
CA ALA A 100 18.57 -15.14 11.73
C ALA A 100 17.26 -15.11 10.90
N VAL A 101 16.20 -15.78 11.33
CA VAL A 101 14.91 -15.78 10.63
C VAL A 101 14.23 -14.42 10.74
N ALA A 102 14.29 -13.80 11.92
CA ALA A 102 13.73 -12.47 12.14
C ALA A 102 14.52 -11.39 11.36
N GLU A 103 15.85 -11.48 11.36
CA GLU A 103 16.70 -10.56 10.61
C GLU A 103 16.45 -10.65 9.10
N TRP A 104 16.36 -11.85 8.55
CA TRP A 104 16.08 -12.05 7.12
C TRP A 104 14.69 -11.50 6.73
N ARG A 105 13.69 -11.69 7.60
CA ARG A 105 12.35 -11.19 7.38
C ARG A 105 12.29 -9.67 7.44
N LEU A 106 12.97 -9.04 8.40
CA LEU A 106 13.09 -7.58 8.46
C LEU A 106 13.82 -7.02 7.24
N ALA A 107 14.89 -7.66 6.79
CA ALA A 107 15.60 -7.27 5.58
C ALA A 107 14.70 -7.35 4.34
N ARG A 108 13.86 -8.39 4.24
CA ARG A 108 12.87 -8.52 3.17
C ARG A 108 11.84 -7.40 3.22
N ILE A 109 11.26 -7.11 4.38
CA ILE A 109 10.29 -6.01 4.56
C ILE A 109 10.94 -4.67 4.17
N ALA A 110 12.15 -4.41 4.65
CA ALA A 110 12.88 -3.20 4.28
C ALA A 110 13.12 -3.13 2.76
N GLY A 111 13.51 -4.22 2.13
CA GLY A 111 13.71 -4.30 0.68
C GLY A 111 12.44 -4.03 -0.12
N THR A 112 11.29 -4.58 0.30
CA THR A 112 9.99 -4.33 -0.36
C THR A 112 9.53 -2.89 -0.17
N CYS A 113 9.72 -2.29 1.01
CA CYS A 113 9.40 -0.88 1.26
C CYS A 113 10.26 0.06 0.42
N ILE A 114 11.58 -0.18 0.34
CA ILE A 114 12.49 0.60 -0.50
C ILE A 114 12.12 0.44 -1.98
N GLY A 115 11.85 -0.78 -2.43
CA GLY A 115 11.39 -1.06 -3.78
C GLY A 115 10.11 -0.29 -4.14
N ALA A 116 9.12 -0.28 -3.26
CA ALA A 116 7.89 0.47 -3.44
C ALA A 116 8.14 1.99 -3.51
N ALA A 117 8.99 2.52 -2.63
CA ALA A 117 9.36 3.93 -2.65
C ALA A 117 10.07 4.33 -3.95
N VAL A 118 11.00 3.51 -4.42
CA VAL A 118 11.73 3.75 -5.69
C VAL A 118 10.77 3.71 -6.87
N LEU A 119 9.88 2.73 -6.95
CA LEU A 119 8.88 2.64 -8.02
C LEU A 119 7.93 3.85 -8.02
N ALA A 120 7.47 4.27 -6.84
CA ALA A 120 6.64 5.47 -6.70
C ALA A 120 7.39 6.75 -7.10
N ALA A 121 8.67 6.88 -6.73
CA ALA A 121 9.51 8.00 -7.15
C ALA A 121 9.74 8.01 -8.66
N LEU A 122 9.98 6.86 -9.29
CA LEU A 122 10.10 6.74 -10.73
C LEU A 122 8.79 7.13 -11.44
N ALA A 123 7.64 6.71 -10.89
CA ALA A 123 6.34 7.10 -11.43
C ALA A 123 6.13 8.63 -11.35
N LEU A 124 6.56 9.26 -10.24
CA LEU A 124 6.55 10.72 -10.06
C LEU A 124 7.40 11.44 -11.12
N VAL A 125 8.63 10.97 -11.34
CA VAL A 125 9.54 11.53 -12.35
C VAL A 125 8.96 11.34 -13.75
N ALA A 126 8.41 10.16 -14.04
CA ALA A 126 7.77 9.89 -15.33
C ALA A 126 6.54 10.80 -15.56
N ALA A 127 5.70 10.99 -14.54
CA ALA A 127 4.56 11.89 -14.59
C ALA A 127 4.99 13.36 -14.82
N ALA A 128 6.03 13.82 -14.13
CA ALA A 128 6.59 15.16 -14.32
C ALA A 128 7.18 15.35 -15.72
N ALA A 129 7.86 14.35 -16.26
CA ALA A 129 8.43 14.40 -17.61
C ALA A 129 7.35 14.42 -18.71
N ALA A 130 6.19 13.84 -18.44
CA ALA A 130 5.11 13.70 -19.43
C ALA A 130 4.17 14.90 -19.52
N THR A 131 4.29 15.91 -18.65
CA THR A 131 3.46 17.12 -18.68
C THR A 131 3.60 17.93 -19.98
N GLY A 132 4.57 17.58 -20.85
CA GLY A 132 4.77 18.19 -22.18
C GLY A 132 4.31 17.35 -23.38
N THR A 133 3.93 16.08 -23.21
CA THR A 133 3.74 15.14 -24.34
C THR A 133 2.34 14.55 -24.50
N GLY A 134 1.32 15.10 -23.79
CA GLY A 134 -0.08 14.71 -23.96
C GLY A 134 -0.46 13.39 -23.24
N GLY A 135 -1.60 13.39 -22.54
CA GLY A 135 -2.02 12.40 -21.55
C GLY A 135 -2.16 10.94 -22.05
N LEU A 136 -2.36 10.69 -23.35
CA LEU A 136 -2.59 9.34 -23.90
C LEU A 136 -1.43 8.37 -23.66
N ALA A 137 -0.17 8.85 -23.70
CA ALA A 137 0.99 7.99 -23.47
C ALA A 137 1.10 7.56 -21.99
N LEU A 138 0.72 8.43 -21.07
CA LEU A 138 0.72 8.13 -19.62
C LEU A 138 -0.44 7.22 -19.22
N GLU A 139 -1.62 7.45 -19.75
CA GLU A 139 -2.78 6.58 -19.55
C GLU A 139 -2.49 5.16 -20.02
N SER A 140 -1.88 5.00 -21.21
CA SER A 140 -1.51 3.69 -21.73
C SER A 140 -0.44 3.01 -20.86
N LEU A 141 0.53 3.74 -20.35
CA LEU A 141 1.57 3.22 -19.47
C LEU A 141 0.99 2.80 -18.10
N GLY A 142 0.05 3.57 -17.57
CA GLY A 142 -0.69 3.23 -16.35
C GLY A 142 -1.50 1.95 -16.49
N VAL A 143 -2.23 1.80 -17.61
CA VAL A 143 -3.00 0.58 -17.89
C VAL A 143 -2.08 -0.64 -18.05
N VAL A 144 -0.95 -0.50 -18.76
CA VAL A 144 0.04 -1.58 -18.91
C VAL A 144 0.64 -1.97 -17.56
N ALA A 145 0.96 -1.00 -16.70
CA ALA A 145 1.50 -1.26 -15.36
C ALA A 145 0.50 -2.02 -14.47
N VAL A 146 -0.78 -1.62 -14.50
CA VAL A 146 -1.86 -2.31 -13.75
C VAL A 146 -2.07 -3.73 -14.28
N LEU A 147 -2.16 -3.92 -15.59
CA LEU A 147 -2.30 -5.23 -16.18
C LEU A 147 -1.08 -6.13 -15.92
N GLY A 148 0.12 -5.58 -16.03
CA GLY A 148 1.36 -6.28 -15.69
C GLY A 148 1.41 -6.72 -14.22
N SER A 149 0.96 -5.87 -13.30
CA SER A 149 0.87 -6.19 -11.88
C SER A 149 -0.15 -7.30 -11.60
N LEU A 150 -1.32 -7.24 -12.24
CA LEU A 150 -2.36 -8.28 -12.13
C LEU A 150 -1.87 -9.64 -12.66
N VAL A 151 -1.21 -9.65 -13.81
CA VAL A 151 -0.61 -10.86 -14.37
C VAL A 151 0.46 -11.41 -13.44
N LEU A 152 1.34 -10.56 -12.91
CA LEU A 152 2.39 -10.99 -11.98
C LEU A 152 1.81 -11.59 -10.72
N ILE A 153 0.80 -10.96 -10.12
CA ILE A 153 0.10 -11.48 -8.94
C ILE A 153 -0.56 -12.82 -9.25
N THR A 154 -1.24 -12.95 -10.40
CA THR A 154 -1.92 -14.18 -10.80
C THR A 154 -0.93 -15.33 -10.99
N VAL A 155 0.21 -15.05 -11.63
CA VAL A 155 1.27 -16.05 -11.85
C VAL A 155 1.91 -16.46 -10.51
N LEU A 156 2.18 -15.51 -9.62
CA LEU A 156 2.74 -15.79 -8.29
C LEU A 156 1.77 -16.64 -7.46
N VAL A 157 0.51 -16.24 -7.38
CA VAL A 157 -0.52 -16.99 -6.63
C VAL A 157 -0.75 -18.38 -7.24
N GLY A 158 -0.79 -18.47 -8.58
CA GLY A 158 -0.94 -19.76 -9.28
C GLY A 158 0.22 -20.73 -9.02
N ARG A 159 1.45 -20.24 -8.90
CA ARG A 159 2.59 -21.11 -8.56
C ARG A 159 2.53 -21.67 -7.15
N TRP A 160 2.03 -20.89 -6.19
CA TRP A 160 1.87 -21.35 -4.79
C TRP A 160 0.76 -22.42 -4.65
N ALA A 161 -0.27 -22.38 -5.50
CA ALA A 161 -1.37 -23.35 -5.47
C ALA A 161 -1.03 -24.71 -6.10
N VAL A 162 0.10 -24.81 -6.84
CA VAL A 162 0.54 -26.06 -7.48
C VAL A 162 1.56 -26.82 -6.63
N ASP A 163 2.20 -26.15 -5.67
CA ASP A 163 3.23 -26.73 -4.79
C ASP A 163 2.65 -27.30 -3.47
N GLU A 164 1.31 -27.32 -3.27
CA GLU A 164 0.56 -28.00 -2.20
C GLU A 164 -0.10 -29.28 -2.69
#